data_3c174651953ddfe3d4a9092580f12436
#
_entry.id   3c174651953ddfe3d4a9092580f12436
#
_cell.length_a   1.000
_cell.length_b   1.000
_cell.length_c   1.000
_cell.angle_alpha   90.00
_cell.angle_beta   90.00
_cell.angle_gamma   90.00
#
_symmetry.space_group_name_H-M   'P 1'
#
loop_
_entity.id
_entity.type
_entity.pdbx_description
1 polymer ?
#
loop_
_entity_poly.entity_id
_entity_poly.type
_entity_poly.pdbx_seq_one_letter_code
_entity_poly.pdbx_strand_id
1 'polypeptide(L)'
;MSIAPYLKEIGRGAEGARALDAAQAEDLFAQVLDRRCSDLEIGAFALAMRVKGETCEELAGFQQATHARCVPLPTDRPTVVIPSYNGARRLPNFTPLLALHLARQGAQVLVHGPLRDPQRVSTAEIFEALALPPATGADAADAVQRAWAAGQPAFIDTAALCPPLQGLLDVRRVVGLRNSGHTIAKLLQPVSGAPALRLASHTHPEFGLLMAALAERTGADLMLLRGTEGEAVADPRRCPKLETWIGGQRVEPLGCPAQEGPLATLPVLPAAIDAATTAAHIQAVMAGHVPLPAPIETQARLLLEALRHGRPAA
;
A
#
# COMPACT_ATOMS: atom_id res chain seq x y z
N MET A 1 -8.77 12.82 -27.34
CA MET A 1 -7.29 13.00 -27.44
C MET A 1 -6.70 11.62 -27.57
N SER A 2 -5.50 11.46 -28.14
CA SER A 2 -4.85 10.15 -28.28
C SER A 2 -3.54 10.13 -27.52
N ILE A 3 -3.26 9.05 -26.81
CA ILE A 3 -1.98 8.83 -26.11
C ILE A 3 -0.91 8.24 -27.03
N ALA A 4 -1.18 8.12 -28.35
CA ALA A 4 -0.25 7.57 -29.35
C ALA A 4 1.15 8.22 -29.33
N PRO A 5 1.33 9.54 -29.11
CA PRO A 5 2.67 10.13 -28.99
C PRO A 5 3.50 9.50 -27.88
N TYR A 6 2.90 9.27 -26.69
CA TYR A 6 3.55 8.62 -25.55
C TYR A 6 3.81 7.15 -25.83
N LEU A 7 2.84 6.44 -26.46
CA LEU A 7 3.02 5.04 -26.83
C LEU A 7 4.21 4.83 -27.79
N LYS A 8 4.47 5.80 -28.68
CA LYS A 8 5.64 5.75 -29.57
C LYS A 8 6.96 5.83 -28.81
N GLU A 9 7.01 6.51 -27.67
CA GLU A 9 8.24 6.60 -26.85
C GLU A 9 8.42 5.36 -25.97
N ILE A 10 7.39 4.95 -25.22
CA ILE A 10 7.48 3.84 -24.27
C ILE A 10 7.38 2.46 -24.93
N GLY A 11 6.88 2.36 -26.17
CA GLY A 11 6.56 1.10 -26.86
C GLY A 11 7.57 0.65 -27.92
N ARG A 12 8.77 1.23 -27.98
CA ARG A 12 9.81 0.91 -28.99
C ARG A 12 10.55 -0.42 -28.79
N GLY A 13 10.01 -1.30 -27.95
CA GLY A 13 10.66 -2.55 -27.54
C GLY A 13 11.62 -2.37 -26.36
N ALA A 14 12.21 -3.46 -25.88
CA ALA A 14 13.00 -3.46 -24.65
C ALA A 14 14.25 -2.53 -24.72
N GLU A 15 14.89 -2.45 -25.88
CA GLU A 15 16.12 -1.64 -26.06
C GLU A 15 15.84 -0.22 -26.59
N GLY A 16 14.72 -0.01 -27.27
CA GLY A 16 14.38 1.27 -27.91
C GLY A 16 13.43 2.13 -27.10
N ALA A 17 12.78 1.58 -26.10
CA ALA A 17 11.83 2.30 -25.26
C ALA A 17 12.53 3.41 -24.46
N ARG A 18 11.87 4.59 -24.41
CA ARG A 18 12.37 5.74 -23.67
C ARG A 18 11.46 6.03 -22.48
N ALA A 19 12.08 6.50 -21.41
CA ALA A 19 11.35 7.02 -20.26
C ALA A 19 10.69 8.36 -20.60
N LEU A 20 9.53 8.58 -20.00
CA LEU A 20 8.86 9.88 -19.97
C LEU A 20 9.40 10.69 -18.79
N ASP A 21 9.44 12.01 -18.93
CA ASP A 21 9.60 12.88 -17.78
C ASP A 21 8.34 12.89 -16.90
N ALA A 22 8.43 13.48 -15.71
CA ALA A 22 7.33 13.43 -14.74
C ALA A 22 6.05 14.12 -15.25
N ALA A 23 6.17 15.23 -16.01
CA ALA A 23 5.03 15.96 -16.55
C ALA A 23 4.33 15.17 -17.67
N GLN A 24 5.11 14.57 -18.56
CA GLN A 24 4.61 13.69 -19.62
C GLN A 24 3.92 12.45 -19.02
N ALA A 25 4.53 11.86 -17.99
CA ALA A 25 3.98 10.70 -17.30
C ALA A 25 2.68 11.05 -16.58
N GLU A 26 2.62 12.21 -15.92
CA GLU A 26 1.39 12.71 -15.28
C GLU A 26 0.26 12.90 -16.30
N ASP A 27 0.52 13.57 -17.44
CA ASP A 27 -0.49 13.78 -18.47
C ASP A 27 -0.95 12.45 -19.09
N LEU A 28 -0.02 11.57 -19.44
CA LEU A 28 -0.35 10.23 -19.95
C LEU A 28 -1.26 9.48 -18.97
N PHE A 29 -0.85 9.41 -17.71
CA PHE A 29 -1.59 8.62 -16.73
C PHE A 29 -2.95 9.23 -16.39
N ALA A 30 -3.03 10.58 -16.37
CA ALA A 30 -4.28 11.30 -16.22
C ALA A 30 -5.26 10.93 -17.36
N GLN A 31 -4.81 10.90 -18.61
CA GLN A 31 -5.66 10.52 -19.75
C GLN A 31 -6.13 9.06 -19.66
N VAL A 32 -5.25 8.14 -19.20
CA VAL A 32 -5.58 6.73 -18.98
C VAL A 32 -6.61 6.58 -17.86
N LEU A 33 -6.41 7.23 -16.72
CA LEU A 33 -7.32 7.18 -15.58
C LEU A 33 -8.70 7.77 -15.93
N ASP A 34 -8.75 8.88 -16.65
CA ASP A 34 -9.98 9.56 -17.06
C ASP A 34 -10.68 8.87 -18.23
N ARG A 35 -10.13 7.76 -18.74
CA ARG A 35 -10.69 7.09 -19.92
C ARG A 35 -10.82 8.01 -21.15
N ARG A 36 -9.90 8.98 -21.30
CA ARG A 36 -9.83 9.89 -22.46
C ARG A 36 -9.11 9.29 -23.67
N CYS A 37 -8.76 8.01 -23.61
CA CYS A 37 -8.18 7.19 -24.65
C CYS A 37 -8.98 5.89 -24.81
N SER A 38 -8.80 5.22 -25.96
CA SER A 38 -9.50 3.97 -26.25
C SER A 38 -8.99 2.81 -25.40
N ASP A 39 -9.81 1.75 -25.24
CA ASP A 39 -9.40 0.52 -24.55
C ASP A 39 -8.19 -0.14 -25.23
N LEU A 40 -8.05 -0.02 -26.55
CA LEU A 40 -6.88 -0.48 -27.30
C LEU A 40 -5.61 0.27 -26.87
N GLU A 41 -5.69 1.59 -26.70
CA GLU A 41 -4.57 2.41 -26.21
C GLU A 41 -4.24 2.11 -24.75
N ILE A 42 -5.24 1.87 -23.89
CA ILE A 42 -5.02 1.44 -22.49
C ILE A 42 -4.30 0.08 -22.45
N GLY A 43 -4.73 -0.87 -23.29
CA GLY A 43 -4.06 -2.18 -23.39
C GLY A 43 -2.62 -2.05 -23.88
N ALA A 44 -2.38 -1.22 -24.89
CA ALA A 44 -1.04 -0.93 -25.41
C ALA A 44 -0.14 -0.26 -24.35
N PHE A 45 -0.67 0.72 -23.61
CA PHE A 45 0.00 1.35 -22.47
C PHE A 45 0.39 0.32 -21.40
N ALA A 46 -0.57 -0.51 -20.97
CA ALA A 46 -0.35 -1.52 -19.94
C ALA A 46 0.77 -2.51 -20.34
N LEU A 47 0.79 -2.96 -21.58
CA LEU A 47 1.81 -3.88 -22.10
C LEU A 47 3.15 -3.18 -22.28
N ALA A 48 3.19 -1.99 -22.87
CA ALA A 48 4.43 -1.24 -23.10
C ALA A 48 5.15 -0.94 -21.78
N MET A 49 4.43 -0.44 -20.77
CA MET A 49 5.00 -0.19 -19.44
C MET A 49 5.45 -1.47 -18.74
N ARG A 50 4.72 -2.58 -18.93
CA ARG A 50 5.12 -3.87 -18.36
C ARG A 50 6.44 -4.40 -18.94
N VAL A 51 6.69 -4.16 -20.22
CA VAL A 51 7.92 -4.59 -20.90
C VAL A 51 9.09 -3.65 -20.58
N LYS A 52 8.83 -2.34 -20.60
CA LYS A 52 9.84 -1.31 -20.35
C LYS A 52 10.24 -1.24 -18.86
N GLY A 53 9.29 -1.37 -17.97
CA GLY A 53 9.40 -1.01 -16.54
C GLY A 53 9.23 0.48 -16.30
N GLU A 54 8.80 0.85 -15.11
CA GLU A 54 8.64 2.23 -14.66
C GLU A 54 9.98 2.81 -14.21
N THR A 55 10.19 4.10 -14.47
CA THR A 55 11.26 4.90 -13.84
C THR A 55 10.72 5.68 -12.65
N CYS A 56 11.62 6.23 -11.83
CA CYS A 56 11.25 7.09 -10.70
C CYS A 56 10.48 8.34 -11.16
N GLU A 57 10.87 8.94 -12.30
CA GLU A 57 10.20 10.08 -12.92
C GLU A 57 8.76 9.74 -13.30
N GLU A 58 8.58 8.61 -13.97
CA GLU A 58 7.26 8.14 -14.41
C GLU A 58 6.37 7.81 -13.23
N LEU A 59 6.91 7.14 -12.19
CA LEU A 59 6.12 6.86 -10.97
C LEU A 59 5.72 8.13 -10.24
N ALA A 60 6.56 9.16 -10.20
CA ALA A 60 6.21 10.45 -9.61
C ALA A 60 5.04 11.10 -10.35
N GLY A 61 5.08 11.14 -11.70
CA GLY A 61 3.98 11.66 -12.50
C GLY A 61 2.69 10.83 -12.35
N PHE A 62 2.79 9.52 -12.41
CA PHE A 62 1.65 8.60 -12.23
C PHE A 62 1.00 8.76 -10.84
N GLN A 63 1.83 8.91 -9.81
CA GLN A 63 1.36 9.13 -8.45
C GLN A 63 0.60 10.46 -8.35
N GLN A 64 1.14 11.54 -8.91
CA GLN A 64 0.50 12.85 -8.90
C GLN A 64 -0.85 12.83 -9.64
N ALA A 65 -0.90 12.24 -10.84
CA ALA A 65 -2.16 12.06 -11.58
C ALA A 65 -3.20 11.27 -10.80
N THR A 66 -2.77 10.26 -10.02
CA THR A 66 -3.68 9.43 -9.24
C THR A 66 -4.15 10.15 -7.99
N HIS A 67 -3.26 10.83 -7.26
CA HIS A 67 -3.63 11.56 -6.04
C HIS A 67 -4.67 12.65 -6.32
N ALA A 68 -4.58 13.33 -7.47
CA ALA A 68 -5.59 14.31 -7.90
C ALA A 68 -7.00 13.72 -8.12
N ARG A 69 -7.13 12.39 -8.15
CA ARG A 69 -8.37 11.64 -8.39
C ARG A 69 -8.81 10.78 -7.20
N CYS A 70 -8.03 10.78 -6.13
CA CYS A 70 -8.42 10.12 -4.90
C CYS A 70 -9.42 10.99 -4.12
N VAL A 71 -10.33 10.33 -3.43
CA VAL A 71 -11.16 10.99 -2.42
C VAL A 71 -10.25 11.46 -1.29
N PRO A 72 -10.22 12.77 -0.97
CA PRO A 72 -9.39 13.27 0.11
C PRO A 72 -9.94 12.84 1.47
N LEU A 73 -9.04 12.46 2.37
CA LEU A 73 -9.35 12.07 3.75
C LEU A 73 -8.69 13.09 4.69
N PRO A 74 -9.35 14.23 4.97
CA PRO A 74 -8.78 15.27 5.83
C PRO A 74 -8.72 14.81 7.29
N THR A 75 -7.64 15.16 7.97
CA THR A 75 -7.45 14.92 9.40
C THR A 75 -6.42 15.88 9.97
N ASP A 76 -6.51 16.14 11.27
CA ASP A 76 -5.51 16.88 12.06
C ASP A 76 -4.51 15.95 12.78
N ARG A 77 -4.68 14.64 12.65
CA ARG A 77 -3.86 13.62 13.36
C ARG A 77 -2.89 12.91 12.42
N PRO A 78 -1.62 12.71 12.85
CA PRO A 78 -0.67 11.88 12.11
C PRO A 78 -1.22 10.47 11.89
N THR A 79 -1.12 10.00 10.63
CA THR A 79 -1.79 8.77 10.20
C THR A 79 -0.80 7.78 9.57
N VAL A 80 -0.91 6.50 9.91
CA VAL A 80 -0.24 5.40 9.19
C VAL A 80 -1.15 4.95 8.04
N VAL A 81 -0.62 4.95 6.82
CA VAL A 81 -1.34 4.49 5.62
C VAL A 81 -0.76 3.15 5.14
N ILE A 82 -1.58 2.11 5.11
CA ILE A 82 -1.19 0.73 4.82
C ILE A 82 -1.88 0.25 3.53
N PRO A 83 -1.16 0.14 2.41
CA PRO A 83 -1.71 -0.46 1.20
C PRO A 83 -1.78 -1.99 1.34
N SER A 84 -2.89 -2.60 0.93
CA SER A 84 -3.11 -4.04 0.99
C SER A 84 -3.76 -4.55 -0.30
N TYR A 85 -2.96 -5.07 -1.22
CA TYR A 85 -3.36 -5.42 -2.60
C TYR A 85 -3.00 -6.85 -3.01
N ASN A 86 -2.47 -7.65 -2.09
CA ASN A 86 -2.04 -9.00 -2.39
C ASN A 86 -2.85 -10.09 -1.66
N GLY A 87 -3.16 -9.89 -0.38
CA GLY A 87 -3.87 -10.87 0.44
C GLY A 87 -3.07 -12.14 0.77
N ALA A 88 -3.66 -13.02 1.59
CA ALA A 88 -3.07 -14.28 1.99
C ALA A 88 -3.19 -15.34 0.91
N ARG A 89 -2.13 -16.14 0.73
CA ARG A 89 -2.10 -17.31 -0.16
C ARG A 89 -1.55 -18.57 0.52
N ARG A 90 -0.49 -18.41 1.32
CA ARG A 90 0.18 -19.52 2.04
C ARG A 90 0.40 -19.18 3.51
N LEU A 91 0.50 -17.89 3.82
CA LEU A 91 0.67 -17.38 5.17
C LEU A 91 -0.54 -16.53 5.53
N PRO A 92 -0.93 -16.47 6.81
CA PRO A 92 -2.02 -15.61 7.25
C PRO A 92 -1.66 -14.14 6.98
N ASN A 93 -2.65 -13.36 6.59
CA ASN A 93 -2.48 -11.93 6.38
C ASN A 93 -2.65 -11.16 7.71
N PHE A 94 -1.55 -10.73 8.29
CA PHE A 94 -1.53 -9.98 9.54
C PHE A 94 -1.54 -8.46 9.38
N THR A 95 -1.88 -7.94 8.20
CA THR A 95 -2.12 -6.51 8.02
C THR A 95 -3.18 -5.97 9.00
N PRO A 96 -4.33 -6.66 9.24
CA PRO A 96 -5.29 -6.21 10.25
C PRO A 96 -4.75 -6.25 11.67
N LEU A 97 -3.89 -7.21 12.02
CA LEU A 97 -3.24 -7.27 13.33
C LEU A 97 -2.35 -6.06 13.57
N LEU A 98 -1.51 -5.70 12.58
CA LEU A 98 -0.67 -4.51 12.65
C LEU A 98 -1.53 -3.25 12.80
N ALA A 99 -2.60 -3.12 12.01
CA ALA A 99 -3.50 -1.97 12.05
C ALA A 99 -4.19 -1.81 13.41
N LEU A 100 -4.74 -2.89 13.96
CA LEU A 100 -5.39 -2.91 15.29
C LEU A 100 -4.39 -2.61 16.40
N HIS A 101 -3.19 -3.18 16.34
CA HIS A 101 -2.17 -2.94 17.35
C HIS A 101 -1.72 -1.47 17.37
N LEU A 102 -1.50 -0.87 16.18
CA LEU A 102 -1.18 0.56 16.06
C LEU A 102 -2.31 1.44 16.59
N ALA A 103 -3.56 1.14 16.25
CA ALA A 103 -4.73 1.90 16.72
C ALA A 103 -4.88 1.82 18.25
N ARG A 104 -4.66 0.64 18.84
CA ARG A 104 -4.65 0.46 20.30
C ARG A 104 -3.57 1.30 21.00
N GLN A 105 -2.45 1.57 20.31
CA GLN A 105 -1.38 2.45 20.79
C GLN A 105 -1.64 3.94 20.50
N GLY A 106 -2.85 4.28 20.03
CA GLY A 106 -3.29 5.66 19.79
C GLY A 106 -2.95 6.23 18.40
N ALA A 107 -2.35 5.45 17.50
CA ALA A 107 -2.13 5.90 16.14
C ALA A 107 -3.43 5.88 15.32
N GLN A 108 -3.61 6.87 14.44
CA GLN A 108 -4.64 6.81 13.42
C GLN A 108 -4.16 5.94 12.27
N VAL A 109 -4.99 5.01 11.79
CA VAL A 109 -4.58 4.04 10.76
C VAL A 109 -5.61 3.99 9.64
N LEU A 110 -5.12 4.11 8.41
CA LEU A 110 -5.87 3.87 7.18
C LEU A 110 -5.30 2.64 6.47
N VAL A 111 -6.13 1.65 6.24
CA VAL A 111 -5.82 0.53 5.32
C VAL A 111 -6.63 0.72 4.06
N HIS A 112 -6.05 0.47 2.89
CA HIS A 112 -6.80 0.54 1.64
C HIS A 112 -6.42 -0.62 0.71
N GLY A 113 -7.39 -1.07 -0.08
CA GLY A 113 -7.19 -2.19 -1.00
C GLY A 113 -8.50 -2.69 -1.59
N PRO A 114 -8.48 -3.76 -2.40
CA PRO A 114 -9.67 -4.37 -2.95
C PRO A 114 -10.44 -5.15 -1.88
N LEU A 115 -11.76 -5.22 -2.02
CA LEU A 115 -12.63 -5.99 -1.11
C LEU A 115 -12.40 -7.50 -1.23
N ARG A 116 -12.15 -8.00 -2.43
CA ARG A 116 -12.04 -9.43 -2.73
C ARG A 116 -10.94 -9.71 -3.76
N ASP A 117 -10.34 -10.86 -3.65
CA ASP A 117 -9.46 -11.44 -4.67
C ASP A 117 -9.91 -12.89 -4.94
N PRO A 118 -10.01 -13.35 -6.20
CA PRO A 118 -10.52 -14.68 -6.51
C PRO A 118 -9.62 -15.84 -6.05
N GLN A 119 -8.36 -15.56 -5.70
CA GLN A 119 -7.36 -16.58 -5.38
C GLN A 119 -6.70 -16.38 -4.00
N ARG A 120 -7.06 -15.33 -3.29
CA ARG A 120 -6.41 -14.92 -2.03
C ARG A 120 -7.42 -14.39 -1.03
N VAL A 121 -7.15 -14.57 0.24
CA VAL A 121 -7.94 -13.96 1.31
C VAL A 121 -7.50 -12.49 1.45
N SER A 122 -8.40 -11.57 1.12
CA SER A 122 -8.13 -10.14 1.20
C SER A 122 -8.09 -9.65 2.65
N THR A 123 -7.43 -8.53 2.85
CA THR A 123 -7.47 -7.81 4.14
C THR A 123 -8.89 -7.37 4.49
N ALA A 124 -9.69 -6.97 3.50
CA ALA A 124 -11.08 -6.56 3.70
C ALA A 124 -11.94 -7.69 4.29
N GLU A 125 -11.78 -8.94 3.81
CA GLU A 125 -12.50 -10.10 4.35
C GLU A 125 -12.15 -10.35 5.82
N ILE A 126 -10.90 -10.13 6.21
CA ILE A 126 -10.49 -10.28 7.61
C ILE A 126 -11.04 -9.13 8.46
N PHE A 127 -11.05 -7.89 7.95
CA PHE A 127 -11.70 -6.75 8.63
C PHE A 127 -13.19 -6.99 8.85
N GLU A 128 -13.91 -7.54 7.86
CA GLU A 128 -15.31 -7.95 8.02
C GLU A 128 -15.49 -9.01 9.12
N ALA A 129 -14.62 -10.05 9.12
CA ALA A 129 -14.65 -11.09 10.13
C ALA A 129 -14.31 -10.58 11.55
N LEU A 130 -13.58 -9.45 11.65
CA LEU A 130 -13.31 -8.73 12.90
C LEU A 130 -14.43 -7.78 13.31
N ALA A 131 -15.57 -7.75 12.62
CA ALA A 131 -16.66 -6.79 12.79
C ALA A 131 -16.23 -5.32 12.57
N LEU A 132 -15.26 -5.09 11.71
CA LEU A 132 -14.78 -3.78 11.27
C LEU A 132 -15.10 -3.63 9.77
N PRO A 133 -16.33 -3.26 9.39
CA PRO A 133 -16.75 -3.29 7.99
C PRO A 133 -15.92 -2.30 7.15
N PRO A 134 -15.45 -2.72 5.95
CA PRO A 134 -14.80 -1.82 5.01
C PRO A 134 -15.70 -0.64 4.61
N ALA A 135 -15.10 0.54 4.50
CA ALA A 135 -15.75 1.73 3.95
C ALA A 135 -15.88 1.60 2.43
N THR A 136 -17.10 1.66 1.93
CA THR A 136 -17.44 1.46 0.51
C THR A 136 -18.47 2.49 0.03
N GLY A 137 -18.60 2.63 -1.29
CA GLY A 137 -19.60 3.52 -1.90
C GLY A 137 -19.35 5.00 -1.66
N ALA A 138 -20.41 5.81 -1.81
CA ALA A 138 -20.32 7.26 -1.72
C ALA A 138 -19.98 7.78 -0.32
N ASP A 139 -20.38 7.03 0.71
CA ASP A 139 -20.20 7.42 2.14
C ASP A 139 -18.87 6.92 2.73
N ALA A 140 -17.97 6.40 1.89
CA ALA A 140 -16.73 5.77 2.35
C ALA A 140 -15.85 6.73 3.18
N ALA A 141 -15.73 7.98 2.78
CA ALA A 141 -14.96 8.98 3.52
C ALA A 141 -15.54 9.20 4.93
N ASP A 142 -16.85 9.33 5.05
CA ASP A 142 -17.52 9.50 6.34
C ASP A 142 -17.40 8.24 7.22
N ALA A 143 -17.45 7.04 6.61
CA ALA A 143 -17.23 5.79 7.32
C ALA A 143 -15.80 5.71 7.89
N VAL A 144 -14.79 6.15 7.13
CA VAL A 144 -13.41 6.29 7.60
C VAL A 144 -13.33 7.22 8.80
N GLN A 145 -13.96 8.41 8.71
CA GLN A 145 -13.96 9.39 9.80
C GLN A 145 -14.63 8.84 11.06
N ARG A 146 -15.74 8.09 10.92
CA ARG A 146 -16.40 7.43 12.07
C ARG A 146 -15.51 6.38 12.72
N ALA A 147 -14.82 5.54 11.93
CA ALA A 147 -13.88 4.56 12.48
C ALA A 147 -12.74 5.23 13.25
N TRP A 148 -12.15 6.28 12.70
CA TRP A 148 -11.10 7.04 13.38
C TRP A 148 -11.58 7.73 14.65
N ALA A 149 -12.79 8.30 14.65
CA ALA A 149 -13.39 8.90 15.85
C ALA A 149 -13.64 7.85 16.97
N ALA A 150 -13.90 6.60 16.57
CA ALA A 150 -14.04 5.47 17.50
C ALA A 150 -12.68 4.87 17.96
N GLY A 151 -11.54 5.44 17.54
CA GLY A 151 -10.20 4.90 17.83
C GLY A 151 -9.89 3.58 17.13
N GLN A 152 -10.61 3.27 16.05
CA GLN A 152 -10.45 2.04 15.27
C GLN A 152 -9.65 2.31 14.00
N PRO A 153 -8.91 1.31 13.48
CA PRO A 153 -8.34 1.40 12.13
C PRO A 153 -9.48 1.39 11.11
N ALA A 154 -9.35 2.21 10.06
CA ALA A 154 -10.29 2.22 8.96
C ALA A 154 -9.75 1.41 7.78
N PHE A 155 -10.61 0.64 7.10
CA PHE A 155 -10.33 0.08 5.79
C PHE A 155 -11.22 0.77 4.75
N ILE A 156 -10.61 1.25 3.65
CA ILE A 156 -11.36 1.82 2.52
C ILE A 156 -11.12 1.03 1.24
N ASP A 157 -12.21 0.71 0.54
CA ASP A 157 -12.15 0.05 -0.76
C ASP A 157 -11.49 0.96 -1.81
N THR A 158 -10.63 0.38 -2.64
CA THR A 158 -9.98 1.09 -3.75
C THR A 158 -10.98 1.71 -4.71
N ALA A 159 -12.11 1.04 -4.96
CA ALA A 159 -13.17 1.56 -5.84
C ALA A 159 -13.85 2.81 -5.26
N ALA A 160 -13.93 2.91 -3.93
CA ALA A 160 -14.42 4.11 -3.25
C ALA A 160 -13.36 5.19 -3.12
N LEU A 161 -12.11 4.79 -2.85
CA LEU A 161 -10.99 5.72 -2.66
C LEU A 161 -10.55 6.40 -3.95
N CYS A 162 -10.43 5.64 -5.04
CA CYS A 162 -9.97 6.12 -6.34
C CYS A 162 -10.61 5.30 -7.47
N PRO A 163 -11.89 5.58 -7.84
CA PRO A 163 -12.60 4.81 -8.87
C PRO A 163 -11.87 4.71 -10.21
N PRO A 164 -11.18 5.76 -10.73
CA PRO A 164 -10.43 5.65 -11.96
C PRO A 164 -9.26 4.66 -11.87
N LEU A 165 -8.57 4.60 -10.72
CA LEU A 165 -7.51 3.64 -10.50
C LEU A 165 -8.06 2.20 -10.44
N GLN A 166 -9.19 1.98 -9.79
CA GLN A 166 -9.84 0.67 -9.78
C GLN A 166 -10.14 0.21 -11.21
N GLY A 167 -10.66 1.10 -12.05
CA GLY A 167 -10.90 0.80 -13.47
C GLY A 167 -9.64 0.38 -14.23
N LEU A 168 -8.48 0.98 -13.92
CA LEU A 168 -7.19 0.58 -14.50
C LEU A 168 -6.69 -0.75 -13.93
N LEU A 169 -6.92 -1.03 -12.64
CA LEU A 169 -6.58 -2.33 -12.04
C LEU A 169 -7.39 -3.47 -12.68
N ASP A 170 -8.66 -3.22 -13.00
CA ASP A 170 -9.55 -4.20 -13.62
C ASP A 170 -9.15 -4.56 -15.07
N VAL A 171 -8.37 -3.73 -15.75
CA VAL A 171 -7.78 -4.06 -17.07
C VAL A 171 -7.02 -5.40 -17.02
N ARG A 172 -6.44 -5.75 -15.87
CA ARG A 172 -5.79 -7.05 -15.66
C ARG A 172 -6.72 -8.24 -15.95
N ARG A 173 -8.01 -8.12 -15.72
CA ARG A 173 -8.99 -9.19 -15.97
C ARG A 173 -9.13 -9.52 -17.46
N VAL A 174 -8.86 -8.54 -18.31
CA VAL A 174 -8.90 -8.68 -19.77
C VAL A 174 -7.53 -9.03 -20.32
N VAL A 175 -6.48 -8.29 -19.93
CA VAL A 175 -5.12 -8.42 -20.46
C VAL A 175 -4.35 -9.58 -19.82
N GLY A 176 -4.74 -10.04 -18.63
CA GLY A 176 -4.06 -11.10 -17.88
C GLY A 176 -2.78 -10.65 -17.16
N LEU A 177 -2.36 -9.41 -17.32
CA LEU A 177 -1.10 -8.87 -16.78
C LEU A 177 -1.34 -7.70 -15.83
N ARG A 178 -0.49 -7.60 -14.80
CA ARG A 178 -0.44 -6.41 -13.94
C ARG A 178 0.13 -5.23 -14.76
N ASN A 179 -0.40 -4.04 -14.52
CA ASN A 179 0.02 -2.78 -15.12
C ASN A 179 0.53 -1.81 -14.06
N SER A 180 0.98 -0.62 -14.46
CA SER A 180 1.52 0.41 -13.56
C SER A 180 0.55 0.86 -12.47
N GLY A 181 -0.77 0.72 -12.68
CA GLY A 181 -1.78 0.95 -11.64
C GLY A 181 -1.56 0.09 -10.40
N HIS A 182 -1.06 -1.15 -10.55
CA HIS A 182 -0.76 -2.03 -9.41
C HIS A 182 0.48 -1.59 -8.61
N THR A 183 1.40 -0.88 -9.22
CA THR A 183 2.53 -0.25 -8.52
C THR A 183 2.04 0.99 -7.79
N ILE A 184 1.29 1.85 -8.48
CA ILE A 184 0.75 3.10 -7.92
C ILE A 184 -0.24 2.85 -6.78
N ALA A 185 -1.08 1.81 -6.87
CA ALA A 185 -2.01 1.44 -5.80
C ALA A 185 -1.30 1.25 -4.43
N LYS A 186 -0.07 0.77 -4.43
CA LYS A 186 0.75 0.60 -3.21
C LYS A 186 1.40 1.91 -2.71
N LEU A 187 1.28 2.97 -3.48
CA LEU A 187 1.91 4.27 -3.22
C LEU A 187 0.88 5.37 -2.94
N LEU A 188 -0.40 5.04 -2.81
CA LEU A 188 -1.44 6.01 -2.49
C LEU A 188 -1.25 6.61 -1.10
N GLN A 189 -1.48 7.90 -1.01
CA GLN A 189 -1.51 8.66 0.24
C GLN A 189 -2.65 9.68 0.15
N PRO A 190 -3.90 9.31 0.50
CA PRO A 190 -5.09 10.16 0.36
C PRO A 190 -5.33 11.08 1.57
N VAL A 191 -4.53 10.94 2.63
CA VAL A 191 -4.68 11.73 3.86
C VAL A 191 -4.16 13.15 3.63
N SER A 192 -4.88 14.15 4.10
CA SER A 192 -4.52 15.56 3.99
C SER A 192 -4.72 16.30 5.32
N GLY A 193 -4.02 17.43 5.50
CA GLY A 193 -4.10 18.26 6.71
C GLY A 193 -3.13 17.87 7.80
N ALA A 194 -2.73 16.61 7.92
CA ALA A 194 -1.72 16.13 8.85
C ALA A 194 -0.68 15.25 8.15
N PRO A 195 0.50 15.04 8.76
CA PRO A 195 1.51 14.14 8.23
C PRO A 195 0.99 12.70 8.11
N ALA A 196 1.38 12.01 7.04
CA ALA A 196 1.02 10.62 6.82
C ALA A 196 2.26 9.77 6.51
N LEU A 197 2.51 8.78 7.36
CA LEU A 197 3.55 7.78 7.15
C LEU A 197 2.96 6.62 6.35
N ARG A 198 3.41 6.47 5.12
CA ARG A 198 2.97 5.40 4.23
C ARG A 198 3.84 4.16 4.41
N LEU A 199 3.23 2.98 4.43
CA LEU A 199 3.95 1.74 4.24
C LEU A 199 4.05 1.41 2.76
N ALA A 200 5.19 0.86 2.34
CA ALA A 200 5.33 0.23 1.04
C ALA A 200 6.05 -1.11 1.17
N SER A 201 5.64 -2.07 0.35
CA SER A 201 6.25 -3.38 0.33
C SER A 201 6.72 -3.76 -1.06
N HIS A 202 7.86 -4.43 -1.11
CA HIS A 202 8.38 -5.03 -2.34
C HIS A 202 8.55 -6.55 -2.16
N THR A 203 8.53 -7.27 -3.27
CA THR A 203 8.87 -8.69 -3.33
C THR A 203 10.19 -8.91 -4.05
N HIS A 204 10.54 -8.01 -4.97
CA HIS A 204 11.78 -8.00 -5.75
C HIS A 204 12.62 -6.79 -5.37
N PRO A 205 13.95 -6.95 -5.18
CA PRO A 205 14.83 -5.88 -4.69
C PRO A 205 14.80 -4.59 -5.54
N GLU A 206 14.71 -4.72 -6.86
CA GLU A 206 14.67 -3.58 -7.79
C GLU A 206 13.50 -2.62 -7.53
N PHE A 207 12.34 -3.15 -7.14
CA PHE A 207 11.20 -2.31 -6.73
C PHE A 207 11.44 -1.61 -5.40
N GLY A 208 12.21 -2.23 -4.50
CA GLY A 208 12.62 -1.58 -3.26
C GLY A 208 13.48 -0.35 -3.51
N LEU A 209 14.47 -0.46 -4.40
CA LEU A 209 15.32 0.66 -4.80
C LEU A 209 14.51 1.79 -5.48
N LEU A 210 13.58 1.42 -6.34
CA LEU A 210 12.73 2.38 -7.04
C LEU A 210 11.80 3.13 -6.07
N MET A 211 11.22 2.44 -5.08
CA MET A 211 10.37 3.05 -4.05
C MET A 211 11.16 3.97 -3.12
N ALA A 212 12.41 3.61 -2.77
CA ALA A 212 13.32 4.45 -2.00
C ALA A 212 13.63 5.76 -2.74
N ALA A 213 14.05 5.64 -4.01
CA ALA A 213 14.34 6.80 -4.86
C ALA A 213 13.10 7.70 -5.04
N LEU A 214 11.90 7.11 -5.14
CA LEU A 214 10.67 7.88 -5.21
C LEU A 214 10.38 8.63 -3.91
N ALA A 215 10.61 8.01 -2.75
CA ALA A 215 10.44 8.69 -1.45
C ALA A 215 11.39 9.88 -1.32
N GLU A 216 12.66 9.71 -1.68
CA GLU A 216 13.68 10.77 -1.68
C GLU A 216 13.27 11.92 -2.61
N ARG A 217 12.83 11.59 -3.82
CA ARG A 217 12.42 12.58 -4.82
C ARG A 217 11.18 13.38 -4.41
N THR A 218 10.19 12.70 -3.81
CA THR A 218 8.88 13.32 -3.49
C THR A 218 8.80 13.90 -2.09
N GLY A 219 9.86 13.76 -1.29
CA GLY A 219 9.85 14.20 0.10
C GLY A 219 8.87 13.39 0.97
N ALA A 220 8.59 12.13 0.61
CA ALA A 220 7.58 11.35 1.28
C ALA A 220 8.06 10.76 2.62
N ASP A 221 7.12 10.68 3.59
CA ASP A 221 7.28 9.83 4.76
C ASP A 221 6.90 8.40 4.38
N LEU A 222 7.85 7.47 4.48
CA LEU A 222 7.71 6.09 4.03
C LEU A 222 8.41 5.11 4.97
N MET A 223 7.76 3.99 5.30
CA MET A 223 8.44 2.79 5.76
C MET A 223 8.39 1.72 4.68
N LEU A 224 9.57 1.26 4.26
CA LEU A 224 9.76 0.25 3.21
C LEU A 224 10.22 -1.07 3.79
N LEU A 225 9.64 -2.17 3.33
CA LEU A 225 10.01 -3.52 3.73
C LEU A 225 9.81 -4.55 2.63
N ARG A 226 10.49 -5.69 2.76
CA ARG A 226 10.09 -6.88 2.01
C ARG A 226 8.84 -7.46 2.65
N GLY A 227 7.70 -7.31 1.97
CA GLY A 227 6.40 -7.68 2.53
C GLY A 227 6.16 -9.18 2.63
N THR A 228 5.27 -9.57 3.53
CA THR A 228 4.78 -10.95 3.65
C THR A 228 3.78 -11.22 2.53
N GLU A 229 4.14 -12.08 1.60
CA GLU A 229 3.36 -12.35 0.37
C GLU A 229 3.01 -11.07 -0.43
N GLY A 230 3.73 -9.98 -0.19
CA GLY A 230 3.52 -8.66 -0.80
C GLY A 230 2.61 -7.71 -0.02
N GLU A 231 2.10 -8.13 1.15
CA GLU A 231 1.46 -7.23 2.11
C GLU A 231 2.50 -6.45 2.91
N ALA A 232 2.17 -5.23 3.31
CA ALA A 232 3.09 -4.32 3.98
C ALA A 232 3.21 -4.60 5.50
N VAL A 233 3.26 -5.86 5.86
CA VAL A 233 3.43 -6.37 7.22
C VAL A 233 4.63 -7.28 7.31
N ALA A 234 5.37 -7.21 8.41
CA ALA A 234 6.54 -8.04 8.67
C ALA A 234 6.16 -9.53 8.75
N ASP A 235 7.03 -10.41 8.23
CA ASP A 235 6.85 -11.86 8.36
C ASP A 235 6.91 -12.21 9.86
N PRO A 236 5.86 -12.84 10.42
CA PRO A 236 5.79 -13.13 11.84
C PRO A 236 6.91 -14.05 12.33
N ARG A 237 7.57 -14.78 11.42
CA ARG A 237 8.62 -15.75 11.71
C ARG A 237 10.03 -15.18 11.63
N ARG A 238 10.21 -14.01 10.96
CA ARG A 238 11.52 -13.42 10.70
C ARG A 238 11.37 -11.93 10.40
N CYS A 239 11.99 -11.06 11.17
CA CYS A 239 11.96 -9.63 10.90
C CYS A 239 12.64 -9.31 9.55
N PRO A 240 11.92 -8.70 8.58
CA PRO A 240 12.55 -8.20 7.38
C PRO A 240 13.38 -6.95 7.70
N LYS A 241 14.23 -6.52 6.75
CA LYS A 241 14.81 -5.17 6.82
C LYS A 241 13.68 -4.16 6.79
N LEU A 242 13.67 -3.23 7.75
CA LEU A 242 12.76 -2.09 7.81
C LEU A 242 13.58 -0.82 7.57
N GLU A 243 13.16 0.00 6.62
CA GLU A 243 13.84 1.24 6.27
C GLU A 243 12.81 2.37 6.27
N THR A 244 13.14 3.50 6.91
CA THR A 244 12.19 4.61 7.08
C THR A 244 12.77 5.90 6.51
N TRP A 245 11.97 6.62 5.75
CA TRP A 245 12.22 7.97 5.25
C TRP A 245 11.24 8.94 5.90
N ILE A 246 11.73 10.10 6.31
CA ILE A 246 10.94 11.24 6.81
C ILE A 246 11.33 12.46 5.98
N GLY A 247 10.36 13.09 5.35
CA GLY A 247 10.62 14.20 4.42
C GLY A 247 11.53 13.81 3.26
N GLY A 248 11.48 12.56 2.81
CA GLY A 248 12.35 12.02 1.78
C GLY A 248 13.78 11.70 2.22
N GLN A 249 14.12 11.86 3.49
CA GLN A 249 15.45 11.53 4.01
C GLN A 249 15.39 10.23 4.81
N ARG A 250 16.33 9.32 4.54
CA ARG A 250 16.43 8.07 5.27
C ARG A 250 16.87 8.32 6.72
N VAL A 251 16.14 7.76 7.68
CA VAL A 251 16.37 7.91 9.12
C VAL A 251 16.76 6.56 9.70
N GLU A 252 18.07 6.28 9.78
CA GLU A 252 18.61 4.98 10.23
C GLU A 252 18.07 4.51 11.58
N PRO A 253 17.93 5.36 12.63
CA PRO A 253 17.38 4.90 13.92
C PRO A 253 15.93 4.43 13.86
N LEU A 254 15.18 4.79 12.82
CA LEU A 254 13.79 4.36 12.61
C LEU A 254 13.69 3.12 11.71
N GLY A 255 14.78 2.40 11.56
CA GLY A 255 14.86 1.15 10.81
C GLY A 255 15.46 0.01 11.64
N CYS A 256 15.47 -1.18 11.06
CA CYS A 256 16.24 -2.31 11.59
C CYS A 256 16.79 -3.16 10.43
N PRO A 257 17.95 -3.82 10.64
CA PRO A 257 18.49 -4.76 9.67
C PRO A 257 17.57 -5.99 9.53
N ALA A 258 17.70 -6.70 8.41
CA ALA A 258 17.04 -7.99 8.26
C ALA A 258 17.60 -8.98 9.29
N GLN A 259 16.72 -9.73 9.93
CA GLN A 259 17.11 -10.82 10.80
C GLN A 259 17.70 -11.98 9.96
N GLU A 260 18.82 -12.55 10.41
CA GLU A 260 19.39 -13.76 9.81
C GLU A 260 18.62 -14.99 10.28
N GLY A 261 17.96 -15.67 9.32
CA GLY A 261 17.15 -16.86 9.62
C GLY A 261 15.82 -16.58 10.34
N PRO A 262 15.07 -17.63 10.68
CA PRO A 262 13.84 -17.53 11.44
C PRO A 262 14.11 -17.24 12.94
N LEU A 263 13.07 -16.82 13.67
CA LEU A 263 13.12 -16.71 15.12
C LEU A 263 13.46 -18.05 15.76
N ALA A 264 14.22 -18.03 16.86
CA ALA A 264 14.56 -19.24 17.63
C ALA A 264 13.31 -19.97 18.14
N THR A 265 12.28 -19.22 18.53
CA THR A 265 10.95 -19.75 18.82
C THR A 265 9.98 -19.17 17.82
N LEU A 266 9.39 -20.02 16.98
CA LEU A 266 8.41 -19.58 16.00
C LEU A 266 7.11 -19.15 16.70
N PRO A 267 6.44 -18.10 16.21
CA PRO A 267 5.16 -17.68 16.76
C PRO A 267 4.08 -18.72 16.47
N VAL A 268 3.06 -18.78 17.32
CA VAL A 268 1.84 -19.50 17.02
C VAL A 268 1.15 -18.80 15.85
N LEU A 269 0.78 -19.56 14.84
CA LEU A 269 0.05 -19.07 13.67
C LEU A 269 -1.36 -19.69 13.66
N PRO A 270 -2.34 -19.06 13.01
CA PRO A 270 -3.68 -19.63 12.86
C PRO A 270 -3.61 -20.96 12.10
N ALA A 271 -4.52 -21.89 12.42
CA ALA A 271 -4.57 -23.22 11.82
C ALA A 271 -4.88 -23.21 10.32
N ALA A 272 -5.53 -22.16 9.83
CA ALA A 272 -5.84 -21.94 8.41
C ALA A 272 -5.69 -20.45 8.09
N ILE A 273 -5.62 -20.14 6.79
CA ILE A 273 -5.42 -18.76 6.30
C ILE A 273 -6.71 -18.04 5.94
N ASP A 274 -7.86 -18.71 6.07
CA ASP A 274 -9.15 -18.09 5.81
C ASP A 274 -9.43 -16.89 6.74
N ALA A 275 -10.37 -16.05 6.34
CA ALA A 275 -10.65 -14.81 7.04
C ALA A 275 -11.13 -15.03 8.49
N ALA A 276 -12.02 -16.01 8.70
CA ALA A 276 -12.60 -16.28 10.03
C ALA A 276 -11.54 -16.81 11.00
N THR A 277 -10.75 -17.80 10.59
CA THR A 277 -9.67 -18.37 11.39
C THR A 277 -8.59 -17.33 11.69
N THR A 278 -8.22 -16.51 10.69
CA THR A 278 -7.25 -15.41 10.88
C THR A 278 -7.78 -14.36 11.83
N ALA A 279 -9.06 -13.96 11.70
CA ALA A 279 -9.69 -12.99 12.59
C ALA A 279 -9.77 -13.48 14.06
N ALA A 280 -10.16 -14.75 14.28
CA ALA A 280 -10.19 -15.34 15.62
C ALA A 280 -8.79 -15.36 16.26
N HIS A 281 -7.75 -15.67 15.48
CA HIS A 281 -6.37 -15.62 15.96
C HIS A 281 -5.94 -14.19 16.30
N ILE A 282 -6.27 -13.20 15.46
CA ILE A 282 -5.98 -11.78 15.72
C ILE A 282 -6.68 -11.34 17.02
N GLN A 283 -7.93 -11.72 17.23
CA GLN A 283 -8.66 -11.41 18.46
C GLN A 283 -7.96 -12.01 19.70
N ALA A 284 -7.47 -13.26 19.61
CA ALA A 284 -6.73 -13.92 20.69
C ALA A 284 -5.41 -13.18 21.00
N VAL A 285 -4.68 -12.71 19.96
CA VAL A 285 -3.48 -11.87 20.14
C VAL A 285 -3.84 -10.53 20.78
N MET A 286 -4.89 -9.87 20.31
CA MET A 286 -5.34 -8.59 20.87
C MET A 286 -5.84 -8.70 22.29
N ALA A 287 -6.39 -9.86 22.70
CA ALA A 287 -6.79 -10.15 24.07
C ALA A 287 -5.62 -10.58 24.98
N GLY A 288 -4.41 -10.78 24.43
CA GLY A 288 -3.23 -11.25 25.18
C GLY A 288 -3.20 -12.76 25.43
N HIS A 289 -4.10 -13.55 24.84
CA HIS A 289 -4.12 -15.01 24.95
C HIS A 289 -3.05 -15.67 24.09
N VAL A 290 -2.63 -15.01 23.02
CA VAL A 290 -1.54 -15.41 22.12
C VAL A 290 -0.53 -14.27 22.07
N PRO A 291 0.78 -14.54 22.16
CA PRO A 291 1.80 -13.49 22.07
C PRO A 291 1.77 -12.79 20.70
N LEU A 292 1.94 -11.46 20.70
CA LEU A 292 2.16 -10.70 19.48
C LEU A 292 3.50 -11.14 18.85
N PRO A 293 3.55 -11.49 17.54
CA PRO A 293 4.80 -11.84 16.88
C PRO A 293 5.82 -10.69 16.95
N ALA A 294 7.02 -10.98 17.46
CA ALA A 294 8.07 -9.97 17.68
C ALA A 294 8.44 -9.14 16.44
N PRO A 295 8.46 -9.67 15.19
CA PRO A 295 8.68 -8.84 14.02
C PRO A 295 7.59 -7.81 13.77
N ILE A 296 6.32 -8.15 14.05
CA ILE A 296 5.18 -7.21 13.90
C ILE A 296 5.23 -6.16 15.01
N GLU A 297 5.58 -6.56 16.23
CA GLU A 297 5.79 -5.64 17.35
C GLU A 297 6.91 -4.64 17.05
N THR A 298 8.06 -5.13 16.51
CA THR A 298 9.18 -4.28 16.09
C THR A 298 8.74 -3.28 15.01
N GLN A 299 8.00 -3.75 13.99
CA GLN A 299 7.48 -2.86 12.95
C GLN A 299 6.53 -1.80 13.54
N ALA A 300 5.61 -2.19 14.40
CA ALA A 300 4.67 -1.26 15.03
C ALA A 300 5.39 -0.21 15.89
N ARG A 301 6.36 -0.60 16.70
CA ARG A 301 7.16 0.32 17.52
C ARG A 301 7.88 1.36 16.66
N LEU A 302 8.56 0.93 15.59
CA LEU A 302 9.26 1.84 14.68
C LEU A 302 8.31 2.79 13.95
N LEU A 303 7.11 2.33 13.57
CA LEU A 303 6.08 3.17 12.98
C LEU A 303 5.59 4.25 13.97
N LEU A 304 5.36 3.89 15.22
CA LEU A 304 4.94 4.84 16.26
C LEU A 304 6.05 5.86 16.57
N GLU A 305 7.30 5.44 16.59
CA GLU A 305 8.46 6.33 16.73
C GLU A 305 8.57 7.28 15.53
N ALA A 306 8.39 6.78 14.32
CA ALA A 306 8.42 7.59 13.09
C ALA A 306 7.30 8.63 13.04
N LEU A 307 6.10 8.30 13.50
CA LEU A 307 4.99 9.26 13.60
C LEU A 307 5.30 10.43 14.56
N ARG A 308 6.17 10.25 15.52
CA ARG A 308 6.58 11.29 16.50
C ARG A 308 7.85 12.02 16.06
N HIS A 309 8.59 11.48 15.09
CA HIS A 309 9.89 12.02 14.68
C HIS A 309 9.75 13.43 14.10
N GLY A 310 10.57 14.37 14.60
CA GLY A 310 10.57 15.76 14.13
C GLY A 310 9.31 16.57 14.48
N ARG A 311 8.45 16.06 15.36
CA ARG A 311 7.21 16.72 15.79
C ARG A 311 7.29 17.10 17.27
N PRO A 312 6.79 18.28 17.68
CA PRO A 312 6.67 18.59 19.11
C PRO A 312 5.79 17.55 19.79
N ALA A 313 6.13 17.18 21.03
CA ALA A 313 5.27 16.35 21.85
C ALA A 313 3.94 17.09 22.06
N ALA A 314 2.83 16.41 21.79
CA ALA A 314 1.49 16.94 22.01
C ALA A 314 1.19 17.09 23.51
#